data_6bc2f07658f4cdd9439f6b9cc58e082e
#
_entry.id   6bc2f07658f4cdd9439f6b9cc58e082e
#
_cell.length_a   1.000
_cell.length_b   1.000
_cell.length_c   1.000
_cell.angle_alpha   90.00
_cell.angle_beta   90.00
_cell.angle_gamma   90.00
#
_symmetry.space_group_name_H-M   'P 1'
#
loop_
_entity.id
_entity.type
_entity.pdbx_description
1 polymer ?
#
loop_
_entity_poly.entity_id
_entity_poly.type
_entity_poly.pdbx_seq_one_letter_code
_entity_poly.pdbx_strand_id
1 'polypeptide(L)'
;MPKVYVTGIGFVTSIGNDCESVESHLRNLEGGIGLHPELQVDASPVKVAGIIEDFDVSSVDPEDWIYPERYRVRRDVIRSFSPHVLYAYCSMKQAIEDANLRDEEVSDPDCGLYTASGGSMRSVHKHFEKMDQRGI
;
A
#
# COMPACT_ATOMS: atom_id res chain seq x y z
N MET A 1 20.65 -13.87 -25.06
CA MET A 1 19.89 -12.85 -24.31
C MET A 1 20.33 -12.88 -22.87
N PRO A 2 20.57 -11.75 -22.20
CA PRO A 2 20.81 -11.74 -20.76
C PRO A 2 19.59 -12.30 -20.05
N LYS A 3 19.82 -13.12 -19.00
CA LYS A 3 18.74 -13.63 -18.15
C LYS A 3 18.43 -12.59 -17.09
N VAL A 4 17.14 -12.39 -16.82
CA VAL A 4 16.66 -11.52 -15.75
C VAL A 4 16.02 -12.42 -14.68
N TYR A 5 16.30 -12.12 -13.42
CA TYR A 5 15.80 -12.87 -12.27
C TYR A 5 15.01 -11.95 -11.34
N VAL A 6 13.92 -12.46 -10.78
CA VAL A 6 13.24 -11.85 -9.63
C VAL A 6 13.97 -12.35 -8.39
N THR A 7 14.53 -11.44 -7.60
CA THR A 7 15.34 -11.76 -6.42
C THR A 7 14.63 -11.50 -5.11
N GLY A 8 13.58 -10.69 -5.13
CA GLY A 8 12.76 -10.43 -3.95
C GLY A 8 11.36 -9.99 -4.34
N ILE A 9 10.41 -10.24 -3.44
CA ILE A 9 9.01 -9.95 -3.65
C ILE A 9 8.39 -9.38 -2.36
N GLY A 10 7.39 -8.50 -2.48
CA GLY A 10 6.67 -7.96 -1.33
C GLY A 10 5.21 -7.69 -1.66
N PHE A 11 4.35 -7.87 -0.68
CA PHE A 11 2.91 -7.79 -0.83
C PHE A 11 2.26 -6.86 0.19
N VAL A 12 1.29 -6.09 -0.27
CA VAL A 12 0.25 -5.44 0.55
C VAL A 12 -1.06 -5.64 -0.20
N THR A 13 -1.83 -6.61 0.22
CA THR A 13 -3.02 -7.10 -0.49
C THR A 13 -4.15 -7.46 0.47
N SER A 14 -5.35 -7.68 -0.07
CA SER A 14 -6.51 -8.15 0.70
C SER A 14 -6.43 -9.62 1.12
N ILE A 15 -5.42 -10.37 0.67
CA ILE A 15 -5.17 -11.76 1.07
C ILE A 15 -3.88 -11.91 1.89
N GLY A 16 -3.28 -10.79 2.31
CA GLY A 16 -2.11 -10.81 3.18
C GLY A 16 -1.15 -9.66 2.88
N ASN A 17 -0.33 -9.34 3.88
CA ASN A 17 0.61 -8.24 3.87
C ASN A 17 2.07 -8.71 3.97
N ASP A 18 2.32 -9.97 3.65
CA ASP A 18 3.63 -10.62 3.54
C ASP A 18 3.54 -11.86 2.63
N CYS A 19 4.70 -12.42 2.26
CA CYS A 19 4.78 -13.57 1.36
C CYS A 19 4.11 -14.81 1.93
N GLU A 20 4.25 -15.06 3.24
CA GLU A 20 3.73 -16.28 3.90
C GLU A 20 2.20 -16.27 3.90
N SER A 21 1.60 -15.16 4.31
CA SER A 21 0.14 -14.99 4.34
C SER A 21 -0.47 -15.12 2.93
N VAL A 22 0.13 -14.45 1.95
CA VAL A 22 -0.35 -14.49 0.56
C VAL A 22 -0.22 -15.90 -0.02
N GLU A 23 0.91 -16.58 0.19
CA GLU A 23 1.09 -17.95 -0.26
C GLU A 23 0.07 -18.89 0.38
N SER A 24 -0.17 -18.78 1.68
CA SER A 24 -1.16 -19.58 2.41
C SER A 24 -2.55 -19.43 1.84
N HIS A 25 -3.03 -18.18 1.67
CA HIS A 25 -4.35 -17.91 1.11
C HIS A 25 -4.49 -18.43 -0.33
N LEU A 26 -3.45 -18.25 -1.15
CA LEU A 26 -3.46 -18.78 -2.54
C LEU A 26 -3.52 -20.30 -2.57
N ARG A 27 -2.76 -21.00 -1.71
CA ARG A 27 -2.77 -22.47 -1.62
C ARG A 27 -4.10 -23.01 -1.13
N ASN A 28 -4.76 -22.30 -0.22
CA ASN A 28 -6.06 -22.68 0.33
C ASN A 28 -7.24 -22.23 -0.55
N LEU A 29 -6.99 -21.53 -1.67
CA LEU A 29 -8.02 -20.93 -2.54
C LEU A 29 -8.92 -19.94 -1.80
N GLU A 30 -8.39 -19.24 -0.83
CA GLU A 30 -9.08 -18.22 -0.03
C GLU A 30 -8.96 -16.85 -0.71
N GLY A 31 -10.11 -16.20 -0.94
CA GLY A 31 -10.16 -14.87 -1.55
C GLY A 31 -10.26 -13.76 -0.51
N GLY A 32 -9.65 -12.61 -0.80
CA GLY A 32 -9.72 -11.42 0.07
C GLY A 32 -10.90 -10.48 -0.23
N ILE A 33 -11.90 -10.92 -0.99
CA ILE A 33 -13.08 -10.10 -1.34
C ILE A 33 -14.26 -10.53 -0.48
N GLY A 34 -14.83 -9.59 0.27
CA GLY A 34 -15.97 -9.84 1.15
C GLY A 34 -16.95 -8.68 1.15
N LEU A 35 -18.04 -8.82 1.90
CA LEU A 35 -19.01 -7.75 2.12
C LEU A 35 -18.33 -6.59 2.85
N HIS A 36 -18.43 -5.39 2.29
CA HIS A 36 -17.85 -4.19 2.89
C HIS A 36 -18.94 -3.38 3.60
N PRO A 37 -18.84 -3.09 4.91
CA PRO A 37 -19.89 -2.41 5.66
C PRO A 37 -20.32 -1.07 5.04
N GLU A 38 -19.38 -0.23 4.62
CA GLU A 38 -19.67 1.07 4.03
C GLU A 38 -20.36 0.98 2.65
N LEU A 39 -20.31 -0.18 1.98
CA LEU A 39 -20.96 -0.40 0.70
C LEU A 39 -22.38 -0.99 0.84
N GLN A 40 -22.87 -1.27 2.08
CA GLN A 40 -24.18 -1.83 2.33
C GLN A 40 -25.31 -0.76 2.27
N VAL A 41 -25.11 0.32 1.54
CA VAL A 41 -26.08 1.39 1.30
C VAL A 41 -26.86 1.13 0.01
N ASP A 42 -28.15 1.48 -0.03
CA ASP A 42 -29.03 1.19 -1.18
C ASP A 42 -28.51 1.79 -2.49
N ALA A 43 -27.89 2.96 -2.41
CA ALA A 43 -27.34 3.67 -3.58
C ALA A 43 -26.10 2.99 -4.19
N SER A 44 -25.45 2.06 -3.50
CA SER A 44 -24.25 1.39 -4.03
C SER A 44 -24.64 0.13 -4.81
N PRO A 45 -24.28 0.02 -6.10
CA PRO A 45 -24.48 -1.20 -6.88
C PRO A 45 -23.47 -2.29 -6.50
N VAL A 46 -22.35 -1.93 -5.86
CA VAL A 46 -21.30 -2.85 -5.44
C VAL A 46 -21.35 -3.00 -3.93
N LYS A 47 -21.39 -4.24 -3.44
CA LYS A 47 -21.51 -4.58 -2.01
C LYS A 47 -20.26 -5.23 -1.42
N VAL A 48 -19.31 -5.58 -2.28
CA VAL A 48 -18.10 -6.31 -1.92
C VAL A 48 -16.84 -5.51 -2.25
N ALA A 49 -15.80 -5.66 -1.44
CA ALA A 49 -14.49 -5.09 -1.69
C ALA A 49 -13.40 -5.98 -1.06
N GLY A 50 -12.18 -5.83 -1.52
CA GLY A 50 -10.99 -6.31 -0.83
C GLY A 50 -10.51 -5.25 0.15
N ILE A 51 -10.34 -5.62 1.41
CA ILE A 51 -9.82 -4.75 2.47
C ILE A 51 -8.39 -5.18 2.76
N ILE A 52 -7.48 -4.22 2.85
CA ILE A 52 -6.12 -4.47 3.31
C ILE A 52 -6.16 -4.39 4.84
N GLU A 53 -5.88 -5.51 5.50
CA GLU A 53 -5.82 -5.57 6.95
C GLU A 53 -4.57 -4.87 7.49
N ASP A 54 -4.56 -4.52 8.79
CA ASP A 54 -3.48 -3.82 9.49
C ASP A 54 -3.15 -2.41 8.98
N PHE A 55 -3.97 -1.86 8.07
CA PHE A 55 -3.83 -0.50 7.58
C PHE A 55 -5.12 0.28 7.77
N ASP A 56 -5.05 1.39 8.50
CA ASP A 56 -6.10 2.41 8.53
C ASP A 56 -5.57 3.72 7.96
N VAL A 57 -5.97 4.01 6.75
CA VAL A 57 -5.64 5.24 6.01
C VAL A 57 -6.87 6.13 5.81
N SER A 58 -7.86 6.00 6.70
CA SER A 58 -9.13 6.74 6.63
C SER A 58 -8.94 8.22 6.97
N SER A 59 -7.99 8.56 7.86
CA SER A 59 -7.69 9.94 8.20
C SER A 59 -7.21 10.74 6.98
N VAL A 60 -7.59 11.99 6.94
CA VAL A 60 -7.09 12.98 5.96
C VAL A 60 -5.63 13.32 6.23
N ASP A 61 -5.19 13.23 7.50
CA ASP A 61 -3.81 13.48 7.89
C ASP A 61 -3.00 12.18 7.88
N PRO A 62 -1.97 12.06 7.03
CA PRO A 62 -1.15 10.86 6.98
C PRO A 62 -0.39 10.55 8.28
N GLU A 63 -0.22 11.55 9.17
CA GLU A 63 0.42 11.33 10.46
C GLU A 63 -0.44 10.50 11.43
N ASP A 64 -1.75 10.45 11.20
CA ASP A 64 -2.71 9.67 12.00
C ASP A 64 -2.93 8.26 11.44
N TRP A 65 -2.31 7.91 10.33
CA TRP A 65 -2.49 6.60 9.73
C TRP A 65 -1.91 5.50 10.61
N ILE A 66 -2.65 4.39 10.66
CA ILE A 66 -2.22 3.15 11.33
C ILE A 66 -1.72 2.18 10.27
N TYR A 67 -0.53 1.66 10.47
CA TYR A 67 0.12 0.66 9.61
C TYR A 67 1.22 -0.06 10.41
N PRO A 68 1.73 -1.21 9.93
CA PRO A 68 2.70 -1.99 10.70
C PRO A 68 3.94 -1.19 11.07
N GLU A 69 4.27 -1.13 12.37
CA GLU A 69 5.35 -0.31 12.96
C GLU A 69 6.72 -0.58 12.33
N ARG A 70 6.96 -1.81 11.85
CA ARG A 70 8.21 -2.16 11.15
C ARG A 70 8.48 -1.32 9.90
N TYR A 71 7.45 -0.67 9.33
CA TYR A 71 7.55 0.20 8.15
C TYR A 71 7.47 1.68 8.50
N ARG A 72 7.69 2.03 9.75
CA ARG A 72 7.53 3.41 10.21
C ARG A 72 8.28 4.40 9.34
N VAL A 73 7.54 5.38 8.83
CA VAL A 73 8.04 6.48 8.03
C VAL A 73 8.24 7.71 8.91
N ARG A 74 9.27 8.49 8.64
CA ARG A 74 9.50 9.77 9.34
C ARG A 74 8.33 10.72 9.08
N ARG A 75 7.96 11.52 10.10
CA ARG A 75 6.81 12.45 10.04
C ARG A 75 6.90 13.47 8.90
N ASP A 76 8.09 13.97 8.62
CA ASP A 76 8.33 14.93 7.54
C ASP A 76 8.14 14.31 6.14
N VAL A 77 8.33 13.02 6.01
CA VAL A 77 8.19 12.26 4.76
C VAL A 77 6.75 11.78 4.56
N ILE A 78 6.11 11.21 5.59
CA ILE A 78 4.77 10.64 5.47
C ILE A 78 3.71 11.67 5.08
N ARG A 79 3.91 12.94 5.43
CA ARG A 79 3.01 14.05 5.06
C ARG A 79 2.80 14.19 3.56
N SER A 80 3.76 13.74 2.75
CA SER A 80 3.67 13.75 1.28
C SER A 80 3.04 12.47 0.70
N PHE A 81 2.74 11.47 1.54
CA PHE A 81 2.23 10.18 1.08
C PHE A 81 0.74 10.25 0.76
N SER A 82 0.35 9.53 -0.29
CA SER A 82 -1.00 9.02 -0.46
C SER A 82 -1.06 7.57 0.05
N PRO A 83 -2.26 6.99 0.28
CA PRO A 83 -2.38 5.58 0.65
C PRO A 83 -1.62 4.64 -0.30
N HIS A 84 -1.67 4.89 -1.60
CA HIS A 84 -0.97 4.09 -2.60
C HIS A 84 0.56 4.13 -2.43
N VAL A 85 1.10 5.30 -2.07
CA VAL A 85 2.54 5.47 -1.80
C VAL A 85 2.92 4.68 -0.55
N LEU A 86 2.09 4.69 0.50
CA LEU A 86 2.35 3.90 1.71
C LEU A 86 2.38 2.40 1.40
N TYR A 87 1.38 1.89 0.67
CA TYR A 87 1.33 0.47 0.30
C TYR A 87 2.52 0.06 -0.58
N ALA A 88 2.87 0.88 -1.57
CA ALA A 88 4.03 0.65 -2.43
C ALA A 88 5.34 0.68 -1.63
N TYR A 89 5.47 1.62 -0.68
CA TYR A 89 6.62 1.69 0.21
C TYR A 89 6.77 0.43 1.06
N CYS A 90 5.68 -0.04 1.69
CA CYS A 90 5.70 -1.24 2.52
C CYS A 90 6.07 -2.49 1.70
N SER A 91 5.46 -2.68 0.54
CA SER A 91 5.78 -3.82 -0.33
C SER A 91 7.22 -3.75 -0.89
N MET A 92 7.71 -2.55 -1.23
CA MET A 92 9.10 -2.37 -1.66
C MET A 92 10.09 -2.72 -0.54
N LYS A 93 9.83 -2.31 0.69
CA LYS A 93 10.68 -2.67 1.84
C LYS A 93 10.75 -4.18 2.04
N GLN A 94 9.63 -4.89 1.91
CA GLN A 94 9.59 -6.36 1.95
C GLN A 94 10.44 -6.96 0.82
N ALA A 95 10.30 -6.47 -0.41
CA ALA A 95 11.05 -6.99 -1.55
C ALA A 95 12.57 -6.78 -1.40
N ILE A 96 12.99 -5.67 -0.81
CA ILE A 96 14.41 -5.40 -0.50
C ILE A 96 14.91 -6.38 0.58
N GLU A 97 14.13 -6.58 1.64
CA GLU A 97 14.44 -7.54 2.71
C GLU A 97 14.49 -8.97 2.19
N ASP A 98 13.52 -9.40 1.38
CA ASP A 98 13.45 -10.73 0.78
C ASP A 98 14.63 -11.00 -0.19
N ALA A 99 15.02 -9.98 -0.96
CA ALA A 99 16.20 -10.04 -1.82
C ALA A 99 17.53 -9.98 -1.04
N ASN A 100 17.49 -9.71 0.27
CA ASN A 100 18.65 -9.49 1.12
C ASN A 100 19.61 -8.41 0.56
N LEU A 101 19.06 -7.34 0.00
CA LEU A 101 19.82 -6.22 -0.55
C LEU A 101 20.28 -5.27 0.56
N ARG A 102 21.52 -4.81 0.45
CA ARG A 102 22.10 -3.80 1.34
C ARG A 102 21.74 -2.39 0.84
N ASP A 103 21.82 -1.40 1.72
CA ASP A 103 21.51 0.00 1.41
C ASP A 103 22.37 0.55 0.25
N GLU A 104 23.65 0.11 0.16
CA GLU A 104 24.56 0.51 -0.92
C GLU A 104 24.11 -0.04 -2.28
N GLU A 105 23.54 -1.25 -2.30
CA GLU A 105 23.04 -1.87 -3.54
C GLU A 105 21.73 -1.23 -3.99
N VAL A 106 20.85 -0.87 -3.05
CA VAL A 106 19.60 -0.14 -3.35
C VAL A 106 19.90 1.28 -3.84
N SER A 107 20.98 1.90 -3.33
CA SER A 107 21.38 3.27 -3.66
C SER A 107 22.35 3.35 -4.83
N ASP A 108 22.68 2.23 -5.47
CA ASP A 108 23.59 2.18 -6.61
C ASP A 108 23.03 2.98 -7.80
N PRO A 109 23.81 3.81 -8.48
CA PRO A 109 23.37 4.57 -9.66
C PRO A 109 22.80 3.73 -10.79
N ASP A 110 23.16 2.45 -10.87
CA ASP A 110 22.63 1.51 -11.86
C ASP A 110 21.31 0.84 -11.38
N CYS A 111 20.88 1.11 -10.16
CA CYS A 111 19.60 0.65 -9.61
C CYS A 111 18.47 1.63 -9.96
N GLY A 112 17.41 1.15 -10.59
CA GLY A 112 16.25 1.96 -10.97
C GLY A 112 14.99 1.58 -10.21
N LEU A 113 14.18 2.56 -9.83
CA LEU A 113 12.85 2.37 -9.26
C LEU A 113 11.78 2.66 -10.32
N TYR A 114 10.94 1.67 -10.60
CA TYR A 114 9.80 1.82 -11.50
C TYR A 114 8.51 1.58 -10.70
N THR A 115 7.63 2.57 -10.69
CA THR A 115 6.35 2.51 -9.98
C THR A 115 5.20 2.78 -10.94
N ALA A 116 4.05 2.16 -10.68
CA ALA A 116 2.82 2.43 -11.40
C ALA A 116 1.65 2.50 -10.41
N SER A 117 0.72 3.41 -10.65
CA SER A 117 -0.50 3.56 -9.84
C SER A 117 -1.64 4.06 -10.72
N GLY A 118 -2.85 3.54 -10.50
CA GLY A 118 -4.06 4.03 -11.13
C GLY A 118 -4.52 5.41 -10.62
N GLY A 119 -3.84 5.94 -9.62
CA GLY A 119 -4.25 7.16 -8.92
C GLY A 119 -5.47 6.97 -8.03
N SER A 120 -5.83 8.00 -7.28
CA SER A 120 -7.03 8.01 -6.44
C SER A 120 -7.70 9.38 -6.47
N MET A 121 -8.85 9.44 -7.12
CA MET A 121 -9.71 10.65 -7.07
C MET A 121 -10.18 10.95 -5.64
N ARG A 122 -10.33 9.93 -4.78
CA ARG A 122 -10.68 10.10 -3.37
C ARG A 122 -9.61 10.89 -2.62
N SER A 123 -8.34 10.61 -2.87
CA SER A 123 -7.23 11.35 -2.24
C SER A 123 -7.21 12.82 -2.67
N VAL A 124 -7.45 13.08 -3.95
CA VAL A 124 -7.57 14.43 -4.51
C VAL A 124 -8.76 15.16 -3.87
N HIS A 125 -9.93 14.53 -3.81
CA HIS A 125 -11.13 15.11 -3.22
C HIS A 125 -10.92 15.47 -1.74
N LYS A 126 -10.40 14.55 -0.93
CA LYS A 126 -10.06 14.80 0.47
C LYS A 126 -9.05 15.94 0.64
N HIS A 127 -8.10 16.08 -0.28
CA HIS A 127 -7.15 17.18 -0.24
C HIS A 127 -7.85 18.53 -0.45
N PHE A 128 -8.75 18.64 -1.42
CA PHE A 128 -9.52 19.86 -1.65
C PHE A 128 -10.47 20.17 -0.50
N GLU A 129 -11.15 19.16 0.07
CA GLU A 129 -11.97 19.37 1.28
C GLU A 129 -11.15 19.95 2.45
N LYS A 130 -9.93 19.43 2.64
CA LYS A 130 -9.03 19.95 3.69
C LYS A 130 -8.59 21.40 3.43
N MET A 131 -8.31 21.75 2.19
CA MET A 131 -7.98 23.12 1.80
C MET A 131 -9.15 24.07 2.07
N ASP A 132 -10.37 23.69 1.65
CA ASP A 132 -11.58 24.47 1.86
C ASP A 132 -11.88 24.69 3.35
N GLN A 133 -11.78 23.64 4.17
CA GLN A 133 -11.95 23.71 5.63
C GLN A 133 -10.92 24.62 6.32
N ARG A 134 -9.72 24.73 5.78
CA ARG A 134 -8.64 25.57 6.33
C ARG A 134 -8.65 27.00 5.76
N GLY A 135 -9.49 27.29 4.78
CA GLY A 135 -9.57 28.59 4.13
C GLY A 135 -8.34 28.95 3.29
N ILE A 136 -7.72 27.94 2.69
CA ILE A 136 -6.50 28.12 1.87
C ILE A 136 -6.86 27.90 0.39
#